data_2509be11c45abd0d934a850e1950cefd
#
_entry.id   2509be11c45abd0d934a850e1950cefd
#
_cell.length_a   1.000
_cell.length_b   1.000
_cell.length_c   1.000
_cell.angle_alpha   90.00
_cell.angle_beta   90.00
_cell.angle_gamma   90.00
#
_symmetry.space_group_name_H-M   'P 1'
#
loop_
_entity.id
_entity.type
_entity.pdbx_description
1 polymer ?
#
loop_
_entity_poly.entity_id
_entity_poly.type
_entity_poly.pdbx_seq_one_letter_code
_entity_poly.pdbx_strand_id
1 'polypeptide(L)'
;MAENTCSLAVALRTLFSLLGAFMLATLLYTLFTDGSPFRKELLTPWMAATLIDFYINVVALAVWVAYKESNWISSFLWIIFLICFGSIATCSYIVLQFLKLSPQESSQDPMYYVLLRNPNKTTAAEPKRKNSFVVALTALFGILGVFMLGTIVYTIVTDGSPFRMELLTPWMAATLVDFYINVVAISVWIAYKESSWINAAFWIILLICFGSAATSTYIVWQLFQISCQDPVYLILDIVDSLLRTLIIAHARAESKYKGIPNEAQ
;
A
#
# COMPACT_ATOMS: atom_id res chain seq x y z
N MET A 1 14.91 6.41 26.57
CA MET A 1 14.52 5.81 25.27
C MET A 1 13.09 5.30 25.26
N ALA A 2 12.63 4.52 26.22
CA ALA A 2 11.25 3.99 26.26
C ALA A 2 10.14 5.05 26.26
N GLU A 3 10.36 6.20 26.85
CA GLU A 3 9.39 7.30 26.90
C GLU A 3 9.17 7.94 25.50
N ASN A 4 10.24 8.09 24.72
CA ASN A 4 10.17 8.65 23.36
C ASN A 4 9.50 7.69 22.37
N THR A 5 9.63 6.37 22.54
CA THR A 5 9.02 5.38 21.63
C THR A 5 7.52 5.22 21.89
N CYS A 6 7.09 5.26 23.16
CA CYS A 6 5.67 5.29 23.49
C CYS A 6 4.98 6.56 22.97
N SER A 7 5.66 7.71 23.06
CA SER A 7 5.19 8.98 22.48
C SER A 7 5.05 8.90 20.96
N LEU A 8 5.97 8.24 20.25
CA LEU A 8 5.90 8.05 18.79
C LEU A 8 4.67 7.20 18.38
N ALA A 9 4.41 6.10 19.09
CA ALA A 9 3.23 5.27 18.80
C ALA A 9 1.91 6.05 18.96
N VAL A 10 1.81 6.85 20.03
CA VAL A 10 0.64 7.71 20.27
C VAL A 10 0.55 8.79 19.20
N ALA A 11 1.65 9.43 18.83
CA ALA A 11 1.68 10.48 17.80
C ALA A 11 1.24 9.94 16.44
N LEU A 12 1.77 8.78 15.99
CA LEU A 12 1.38 8.17 14.72
C LEU A 12 -0.07 7.70 14.72
N ARG A 13 -0.54 7.09 15.81
CA ARG A 13 -1.95 6.72 15.96
C ARG A 13 -2.87 7.93 15.85
N THR A 14 -2.54 9.04 16.53
CA THR A 14 -3.31 10.28 16.47
C THR A 14 -3.27 10.87 15.07
N LEU A 15 -2.09 10.93 14.44
CA LEU A 15 -1.93 11.43 13.07
C LEU A 15 -2.84 10.67 12.09
N PHE A 16 -2.76 9.35 12.04
CA PHE A 16 -3.58 8.56 11.11
C PHE A 16 -5.07 8.58 11.46
N SER A 17 -5.44 8.71 12.74
CA SER A 17 -6.84 8.92 13.11
C SER A 17 -7.38 10.25 12.59
N LEU A 18 -6.60 11.32 12.71
CA LEU A 18 -6.98 12.64 12.19
C LEU A 18 -7.03 12.66 10.66
N LEU A 19 -6.06 12.05 9.97
CA LEU A 19 -6.04 11.94 8.51
C LEU A 19 -7.24 11.14 7.99
N GLY A 20 -7.58 10.02 8.63
CA GLY A 20 -8.75 9.23 8.27
C GLY A 20 -10.06 9.98 8.48
N ALA A 21 -10.20 10.71 9.59
CA ALA A 21 -11.35 11.55 9.87
C ALA A 21 -11.47 12.72 8.87
N PHE A 22 -10.34 13.34 8.54
CA PHE A 22 -10.27 14.41 7.54
C PHE A 22 -10.69 13.89 6.16
N MET A 23 -10.21 12.73 5.73
CA MET A 23 -10.62 12.14 4.45
C MET A 23 -12.11 11.80 4.44
N LEU A 24 -12.63 11.23 5.52
CA LEU A 24 -14.06 10.94 5.63
C LEU A 24 -14.91 12.22 5.52
N ALA A 25 -14.50 13.29 6.20
CA ALA A 25 -15.18 14.59 6.11
C ALA A 25 -15.09 15.15 4.68
N THR A 26 -13.94 15.06 4.02
CA THR A 26 -13.76 15.49 2.63
C THR A 26 -14.68 14.71 1.69
N LEU A 27 -14.74 13.39 1.83
CA LEU A 27 -15.59 12.53 1.01
C LEU A 27 -17.09 12.88 1.19
N LEU A 28 -17.54 13.04 2.44
CA LEU A 28 -18.92 13.43 2.72
C LEU A 28 -19.23 14.82 2.15
N TYR A 29 -18.35 15.79 2.38
CA TYR A 29 -18.50 17.14 1.83
C TYR A 29 -18.62 17.11 0.30
N THR A 30 -17.74 16.41 -0.39
CA THR A 30 -17.76 16.30 -1.85
C THR A 30 -19.02 15.61 -2.35
N LEU A 31 -19.46 14.56 -1.67
CA LEU A 31 -20.69 13.83 -2.02
C LEU A 31 -21.95 14.73 -1.89
N PHE A 32 -22.00 15.58 -0.85
CA PHE A 32 -23.13 16.51 -0.65
C PHE A 32 -23.11 17.71 -1.59
N THR A 33 -21.91 18.19 -1.97
CA THR A 33 -21.78 19.42 -2.80
C THR A 33 -21.78 19.13 -4.29
N ASP A 34 -21.17 18.03 -4.74
CA ASP A 34 -21.02 17.70 -6.16
C ASP A 34 -21.70 16.38 -6.57
N GLY A 35 -22.30 15.66 -5.62
CA GLY A 35 -23.07 14.44 -5.88
C GLY A 35 -22.21 13.22 -6.19
N SER A 36 -22.74 12.30 -7.02
CA SER A 36 -22.13 10.99 -7.28
C SER A 36 -20.77 11.07 -8.00
N PRO A 37 -19.76 10.25 -7.60
CA PRO A 37 -18.45 10.14 -8.27
C PRO A 37 -18.51 9.41 -9.63
N PHE A 38 -19.61 8.71 -9.94
CA PHE A 38 -19.72 7.87 -11.14
C PHE A 38 -20.22 8.61 -12.39
N ARG A 39 -20.08 9.92 -12.44
CA ARG A 39 -20.42 10.73 -13.61
C ARG A 39 -19.27 10.70 -14.63
N LYS A 40 -19.59 10.42 -15.91
CA LYS A 40 -18.60 10.36 -16.99
C LYS A 40 -17.83 11.67 -17.20
N GLU A 41 -18.49 12.80 -16.92
CA GLU A 41 -17.94 14.16 -17.03
C GLU A 41 -16.73 14.40 -16.11
N LEU A 42 -16.64 13.67 -14.99
CA LEU A 42 -15.52 13.76 -14.05
C LEU A 42 -14.25 13.06 -14.56
N LEU A 43 -14.38 12.13 -15.50
CA LEU A 43 -13.26 11.33 -16.00
C LEU A 43 -12.46 12.10 -17.05
N THR A 44 -11.84 13.20 -16.65
CA THR A 44 -10.86 13.93 -17.46
C THR A 44 -9.55 13.13 -17.57
N PRO A 45 -8.67 13.42 -18.56
CA PRO A 45 -7.37 12.75 -18.67
C PRO A 45 -6.54 12.83 -17.40
N TRP A 46 -6.49 14.00 -16.73
CA TRP A 46 -5.79 14.17 -15.45
C TRP A 46 -6.46 13.44 -14.30
N MET A 47 -7.78 13.38 -14.25
CA MET A 47 -8.50 12.57 -13.25
C MET A 47 -8.19 11.09 -13.42
N ALA A 48 -8.18 10.59 -14.67
CA ALA A 48 -7.81 9.20 -14.95
C ALA A 48 -6.35 8.91 -14.57
N ALA A 49 -5.42 9.82 -14.89
CA ALA A 49 -4.01 9.69 -14.50
C ALA A 49 -3.84 9.66 -12.97
N THR A 50 -4.55 10.53 -12.23
CA THR A 50 -4.51 10.56 -10.76
C THR A 50 -5.11 9.29 -10.15
N LEU A 51 -6.18 8.74 -10.74
CA LEU A 51 -6.74 7.46 -10.28
C LEU A 51 -5.77 6.30 -10.53
N ILE A 52 -5.10 6.25 -11.68
CA ILE A 52 -4.07 5.24 -11.96
C ILE A 52 -2.95 5.34 -10.94
N ASP A 53 -2.43 6.55 -10.69
CA ASP A 53 -1.39 6.83 -9.69
C ASP A 53 -1.81 6.38 -8.28
N PHE A 54 -3.03 6.72 -7.90
CA PHE A 54 -3.64 6.30 -6.64
C PHE A 54 -3.70 4.77 -6.50
N TYR A 55 -4.25 4.06 -7.52
CA TYR A 55 -4.41 2.61 -7.44
C TYR A 55 -3.08 1.86 -7.46
N ILE A 56 -2.03 2.37 -8.10
CA ILE A 56 -0.69 1.78 -8.00
C ILE A 56 -0.18 1.85 -6.56
N ASN A 57 -0.38 2.98 -5.85
CA ASN A 57 -0.05 3.07 -4.42
C ASN A 57 -0.92 2.13 -3.57
N VAL A 58 -2.20 1.97 -3.90
CA VAL A 58 -3.09 0.98 -3.25
C VAL A 58 -2.57 -0.44 -3.44
N VAL A 59 -2.01 -0.79 -4.61
CA VAL A 59 -1.37 -2.10 -4.83
C VAL A 59 -0.20 -2.30 -3.87
N ALA A 60 0.67 -1.29 -3.68
CA ALA A 60 1.79 -1.39 -2.74
C ALA A 60 1.30 -1.60 -1.29
N LEU A 61 0.27 -0.87 -0.88
CA LEU A 61 -0.35 -1.02 0.44
C LEU A 61 -1.08 -2.37 0.60
N ALA A 62 -1.74 -2.85 -0.47
CA ALA A 62 -2.39 -4.16 -0.48
C ALA A 62 -1.39 -5.31 -0.32
N VAL A 63 -0.22 -5.21 -0.97
CA VAL A 63 0.90 -6.14 -0.78
C VAL A 63 1.34 -6.16 0.69
N TRP A 64 1.50 -4.98 1.32
CA TRP A 64 1.84 -4.90 2.74
C TRP A 64 0.75 -5.50 3.65
N VAL A 65 -0.52 -5.20 3.42
CA VAL A 65 -1.64 -5.78 4.19
C VAL A 65 -1.70 -7.30 4.04
N ALA A 66 -1.54 -7.80 2.82
CA ALA A 66 -1.50 -9.24 2.54
C ALA A 66 -0.36 -9.94 3.28
N TYR A 67 0.79 -9.29 3.39
CA TYR A 67 1.90 -9.77 4.20
C TYR A 67 1.60 -9.78 5.69
N LYS A 68 1.06 -8.67 6.20
CA LYS A 68 0.83 -8.48 7.64
C LYS A 68 -0.22 -9.41 8.20
N GLU A 69 -1.30 -9.66 7.47
CA GLU A 69 -2.43 -10.48 7.91
C GLU A 69 -2.11 -11.98 7.80
N SER A 70 -2.27 -12.70 8.93
CA SER A 70 -2.10 -14.17 8.97
C SER A 70 -3.29 -14.92 8.38
N ASN A 71 -4.48 -14.30 8.38
CA ASN A 71 -5.73 -14.89 7.89
C ASN A 71 -6.04 -14.32 6.51
N TRP A 72 -6.13 -15.21 5.50
CA TRP A 72 -6.42 -14.82 4.14
C TRP A 72 -7.77 -14.10 3.98
N ILE A 73 -8.79 -14.46 4.79
CA ILE A 73 -10.11 -13.80 4.76
C ILE A 73 -9.98 -12.35 5.24
N SER A 74 -9.25 -12.12 6.35
CA SER A 74 -8.99 -10.78 6.86
C SER A 74 -8.20 -9.95 5.84
N SER A 75 -7.17 -10.53 5.23
CA SER A 75 -6.38 -9.91 4.18
C SER A 75 -7.26 -9.50 2.99
N PHE A 76 -8.10 -10.42 2.50
CA PHE A 76 -9.00 -10.16 1.38
C PHE A 76 -10.02 -9.05 1.68
N LEU A 77 -10.62 -9.05 2.87
CA LEU A 77 -11.55 -7.99 3.29
C LEU A 77 -10.86 -6.63 3.37
N TRP A 78 -9.64 -6.55 3.93
CA TRP A 78 -8.91 -5.30 3.99
C TRP A 78 -8.49 -4.79 2.62
N ILE A 79 -8.12 -5.69 1.69
CA ILE A 79 -7.81 -5.31 0.30
C ILE A 79 -9.04 -4.75 -0.39
N ILE A 80 -10.23 -5.36 -0.21
CA ILE A 80 -11.48 -4.79 -0.73
C ILE A 80 -11.73 -3.40 -0.13
N PHE A 81 -11.53 -3.21 1.18
CA PHE A 81 -11.70 -1.91 1.81
C PHE A 81 -10.72 -0.87 1.27
N LEU A 82 -9.44 -1.25 1.02
CA LEU A 82 -8.46 -0.38 0.39
C LEU A 82 -8.90 0.06 -1.01
N ILE A 83 -9.45 -0.84 -1.80
CA ILE A 83 -9.94 -0.53 -3.16
C ILE A 83 -11.18 0.37 -3.13
N CYS A 84 -12.10 0.13 -2.17
CA CYS A 84 -13.37 0.86 -2.11
C CYS A 84 -13.29 2.20 -1.36
N PHE A 85 -12.48 2.28 -0.30
CA PHE A 85 -12.44 3.41 0.63
C PHE A 85 -11.07 4.10 0.70
N GLY A 86 -10.11 3.68 -0.11
CA GLY A 86 -8.81 4.33 -0.26
C GLY A 86 -8.09 4.56 1.07
N SER A 87 -7.66 5.79 1.30
CA SER A 87 -6.89 6.17 2.48
C SER A 87 -7.66 6.07 3.79
N ILE A 88 -9.00 6.12 3.78
CA ILE A 88 -9.80 5.85 4.98
C ILE A 88 -9.49 4.44 5.49
N ALA A 89 -9.47 3.46 4.59
CA ALA A 89 -9.15 2.08 4.92
C ALA A 89 -7.66 1.94 5.33
N THR A 90 -6.74 2.62 4.64
CA THR A 90 -5.32 2.66 5.01
C THR A 90 -5.13 3.19 6.43
N CYS A 91 -5.69 4.35 6.74
CA CYS A 91 -5.60 4.96 8.06
C CYS A 91 -6.22 4.07 9.15
N SER A 92 -7.42 3.53 8.89
CA SER A 92 -8.10 2.62 9.82
C SER A 92 -7.28 1.37 10.09
N TYR A 93 -6.67 0.78 9.06
CA TYR A 93 -5.82 -0.39 9.20
C TYR A 93 -4.58 -0.09 10.04
N ILE A 94 -3.88 1.02 9.75
CA ILE A 94 -2.69 1.45 10.50
C ILE A 94 -3.04 1.69 11.97
N VAL A 95 -4.13 2.43 12.26
CA VAL A 95 -4.59 2.68 13.64
C VAL A 95 -4.89 1.37 14.36
N LEU A 96 -5.59 0.43 13.71
CA LEU A 96 -5.87 -0.88 14.27
C LEU A 96 -4.60 -1.68 14.58
N GLN A 97 -3.57 -1.60 13.73
CA GLN A 97 -2.29 -2.26 14.00
C GLN A 97 -1.61 -1.65 15.24
N PHE A 98 -1.63 -0.32 15.41
CA PHE A 98 -1.12 0.32 16.61
C PHE A 98 -1.94 -0.02 17.87
N LEU A 99 -3.25 -0.21 17.77
CA LEU A 99 -4.10 -0.62 18.89
C LEU A 99 -3.89 -2.08 19.31
N LYS A 100 -3.42 -2.93 18.40
CA LYS A 100 -3.10 -4.34 18.70
C LYS A 100 -1.75 -4.52 19.40
N LEU A 101 -0.91 -3.48 19.49
CA LEU A 101 0.38 -3.55 20.17
C LEU A 101 0.20 -3.73 21.68
N SER A 102 0.98 -4.63 22.24
CA SER A 102 1.10 -4.75 23.71
C SER A 102 1.89 -3.55 24.28
N PRO A 103 1.74 -3.22 25.58
CA PRO A 103 2.51 -2.15 26.22
C PRO A 103 4.04 -2.34 26.09
N GLN A 104 4.50 -3.59 26.07
CA GLN A 104 5.91 -3.93 25.94
C GLN A 104 6.42 -3.66 24.49
N GLU A 105 5.66 -4.08 23.48
CA GLU A 105 5.97 -3.82 22.07
C GLU A 105 5.95 -2.33 21.74
N SER A 106 5.00 -1.59 22.31
CA SER A 106 4.89 -0.13 22.15
C SER A 106 6.08 0.63 22.77
N SER A 107 6.73 0.08 23.80
CA SER A 107 7.88 0.71 24.46
C SER A 107 9.23 0.36 23.82
N GLN A 108 9.32 -0.71 23.05
CA GLN A 108 10.55 -1.12 22.36
C GLN A 108 10.69 -0.41 21.00
N ASP A 109 9.99 -0.88 19.99
CA ASP A 109 9.96 -0.30 18.63
C ASP A 109 8.57 -0.51 18.02
N PRO A 110 7.64 0.44 18.21
CA PRO A 110 6.28 0.29 17.74
C PRO A 110 6.18 0.15 16.21
N MET A 111 7.08 0.80 15.44
CA MET A 111 7.09 0.73 13.98
C MET A 111 7.49 -0.66 13.49
N TYR A 112 8.48 -1.28 14.14
CA TYR A 112 8.88 -2.65 13.84
C TYR A 112 7.69 -3.60 13.94
N TYR A 113 6.99 -3.57 15.06
CA TYR A 113 5.85 -4.46 15.30
C TYR A 113 4.62 -4.16 14.45
N VAL A 114 4.42 -2.91 14.03
CA VAL A 114 3.34 -2.53 13.11
C VAL A 114 3.66 -2.97 11.68
N LEU A 115 4.89 -2.78 11.22
CA LEU A 115 5.29 -3.06 9.84
C LEU A 115 5.53 -4.56 9.59
N LEU A 116 6.14 -5.26 10.55
CA LEU A 116 6.53 -6.66 10.41
C LEU A 116 5.49 -7.62 11.00
N ARG A 117 5.49 -8.82 10.47
CA ARG A 117 4.68 -9.93 11.00
C ARG A 117 5.29 -10.45 12.30
N ASN A 118 4.45 -10.80 13.27
CA ASN A 118 4.90 -11.31 14.57
C ASN A 118 5.63 -12.67 14.41
N PRO A 119 6.93 -12.78 14.75
CA PRO A 119 7.73 -13.97 14.51
C PRO A 119 7.29 -15.21 15.28
N ASN A 120 6.53 -15.04 16.36
CA ASN A 120 6.07 -16.15 17.23
C ASN A 120 4.99 -17.06 16.60
N LYS A 121 4.54 -16.77 15.37
CA LYS A 121 3.52 -17.57 14.68
C LYS A 121 4.05 -18.36 13.48
N THR A 122 5.35 -18.38 13.26
CA THR A 122 5.95 -19.06 12.11
C THR A 122 6.68 -20.33 12.55
N THR A 123 5.95 -21.41 12.73
CA THR A 123 6.49 -22.79 12.78
C THR A 123 6.24 -23.43 11.43
N ALA A 124 7.23 -23.41 10.53
CA ALA A 124 7.43 -24.45 9.51
C ALA A 124 8.56 -24.08 8.53
N ALA A 125 9.28 -25.11 8.11
CA ALA A 125 10.46 -25.16 7.27
C ALA A 125 10.48 -24.21 6.04
N GLU A 126 11.66 -23.63 5.79
CA GLU A 126 11.95 -22.77 4.62
C GLU A 126 11.90 -23.56 3.30
N PRO A 127 11.16 -23.15 2.29
CA PRO A 127 11.30 -23.68 0.95
C PRO A 127 12.25 -22.82 0.08
N LYS A 128 13.09 -23.52 -0.67
CA LYS A 128 14.09 -23.01 -1.65
C LYS A 128 13.54 -22.15 -2.82
N ARG A 129 12.30 -21.64 -2.73
CA ARG A 129 11.59 -20.98 -3.85
C ARG A 129 11.75 -19.44 -3.86
N LYS A 130 12.76 -18.94 -3.17
CA LYS A 130 12.97 -17.53 -2.84
C LYS A 130 13.18 -16.58 -4.03
N ASN A 131 13.95 -16.98 -5.05
CA ASN A 131 14.38 -16.06 -6.12
C ASN A 131 13.26 -15.70 -7.12
N SER A 132 12.37 -16.63 -7.43
CA SER A 132 11.32 -16.41 -8.45
C SER A 132 10.31 -15.33 -8.05
N PHE A 133 10.05 -15.17 -6.77
CA PHE A 133 9.04 -14.22 -6.28
C PHE A 133 9.59 -12.80 -6.15
N VAL A 134 10.83 -12.64 -5.68
CA VAL A 134 11.52 -11.33 -5.70
C VAL A 134 11.57 -10.81 -7.12
N VAL A 135 11.92 -11.67 -8.08
CA VAL A 135 11.89 -11.34 -9.51
C VAL A 135 10.49 -10.94 -9.98
N ALA A 136 9.45 -11.67 -9.56
CA ALA A 136 8.06 -11.34 -9.93
C ALA A 136 7.61 -9.99 -9.37
N LEU A 137 7.93 -9.68 -8.09
CA LEU A 137 7.63 -8.37 -7.50
C LEU A 137 8.42 -7.24 -8.17
N THR A 138 9.70 -7.47 -8.44
CA THR A 138 10.54 -6.49 -9.15
C THR A 138 9.98 -6.21 -10.54
N ALA A 139 9.56 -7.25 -11.27
CA ALA A 139 8.92 -7.10 -12.56
C ALA A 139 7.58 -6.37 -12.45
N LEU A 140 6.73 -6.73 -11.49
CA LEU A 140 5.44 -6.10 -11.25
C LEU A 140 5.60 -4.59 -11.00
N PHE A 141 6.39 -4.21 -9.99
CA PHE A 141 6.58 -2.79 -9.66
C PHE A 141 7.37 -2.05 -10.73
N GLY A 142 8.31 -2.72 -11.42
CA GLY A 142 8.99 -2.15 -12.59
C GLY A 142 8.02 -1.79 -13.71
N ILE A 143 7.12 -2.71 -14.07
CA ILE A 143 6.07 -2.47 -15.07
C ILE A 143 5.12 -1.36 -14.62
N LEU A 144 4.65 -1.38 -13.38
CA LEU A 144 3.74 -0.35 -12.84
C LEU A 144 4.40 1.04 -12.84
N GLY A 145 5.69 1.13 -12.47
CA GLY A 145 6.43 2.39 -12.50
C GLY A 145 6.58 2.96 -13.92
N VAL A 146 6.96 2.12 -14.90
CA VAL A 146 7.05 2.51 -16.31
C VAL A 146 5.68 2.89 -16.86
N PHE A 147 4.63 2.13 -16.53
CA PHE A 147 3.26 2.43 -16.93
C PHE A 147 2.81 3.80 -16.40
N MET A 148 3.11 4.11 -15.13
CA MET A 148 2.76 5.40 -14.55
C MET A 148 3.51 6.56 -15.22
N LEU A 149 4.82 6.42 -15.46
CA LEU A 149 5.60 7.42 -16.20
C LEU A 149 5.03 7.63 -17.60
N GLY A 150 4.69 6.57 -18.31
CA GLY A 150 4.03 6.63 -19.60
C GLY A 150 2.68 7.36 -19.56
N THR A 151 1.88 7.10 -18.52
CA THR A 151 0.60 7.79 -18.28
C THR A 151 0.80 9.28 -18.06
N ILE A 152 1.77 9.69 -17.25
CA ILE A 152 2.09 11.12 -17.01
C ILE A 152 2.48 11.79 -18.31
N VAL A 153 3.42 11.21 -19.08
CA VAL A 153 3.89 11.77 -20.36
C VAL A 153 2.73 11.88 -21.35
N TYR A 154 1.93 10.82 -21.49
CA TYR A 154 0.76 10.81 -22.36
C TYR A 154 -0.22 11.93 -21.98
N THR A 155 -0.53 12.09 -20.68
CA THR A 155 -1.49 13.09 -20.20
C THR A 155 -0.96 14.51 -20.41
N ILE A 156 0.33 14.76 -20.18
CA ILE A 156 0.96 16.07 -20.45
C ILE A 156 0.88 16.41 -21.93
N VAL A 157 1.13 15.45 -22.82
CA VAL A 157 1.11 15.69 -24.27
C VAL A 157 -0.32 15.91 -24.80
N THR A 158 -1.31 15.21 -24.26
CA THR A 158 -2.69 15.24 -24.75
C THR A 158 -3.55 16.32 -24.11
N ASP A 159 -3.36 16.61 -22.83
CA ASP A 159 -4.20 17.55 -22.07
C ASP A 159 -3.40 18.72 -21.47
N GLY A 160 -2.07 18.74 -21.63
CA GLY A 160 -1.20 19.84 -21.18
C GLY A 160 -0.92 19.84 -19.68
N SER A 161 -0.67 21.03 -19.12
CA SER A 161 -0.20 21.19 -17.73
C SER A 161 -1.22 20.73 -16.68
N PRO A 162 -0.77 20.03 -15.60
CA PRO A 162 -1.62 19.67 -14.45
C PRO A 162 -2.02 20.84 -13.57
N PHE A 163 -1.35 21.99 -13.70
CA PHE A 163 -1.54 23.16 -12.82
C PHE A 163 -2.62 24.13 -13.30
N ARG A 164 -3.56 23.67 -14.10
CA ARG A 164 -4.72 24.47 -14.54
C ARG A 164 -5.81 24.44 -13.47
N MET A 165 -6.30 25.61 -13.08
CA MET A 165 -7.36 25.72 -12.07
C MET A 165 -8.67 25.03 -12.46
N GLU A 166 -8.94 24.91 -13.76
CA GLU A 166 -10.10 24.23 -14.32
C GLU A 166 -10.17 22.74 -13.98
N LEU A 167 -9.01 22.11 -13.74
CA LEU A 167 -8.91 20.70 -13.36
C LEU A 167 -9.29 20.45 -11.90
N LEU A 168 -9.24 21.48 -11.04
CA LEU A 168 -9.48 21.33 -9.61
C LEU A 168 -10.98 21.31 -9.28
N THR A 169 -11.69 20.31 -9.82
CA THR A 169 -13.06 20.01 -9.44
C THR A 169 -13.13 19.46 -8.00
N PRO A 170 -14.30 19.51 -7.32
CA PRO A 170 -14.43 18.95 -5.98
C PRO A 170 -13.99 17.48 -5.88
N TRP A 171 -14.35 16.64 -6.86
CA TRP A 171 -13.91 15.25 -6.90
C TRP A 171 -12.41 15.10 -7.19
N MET A 172 -11.81 15.93 -8.03
CA MET A 172 -10.37 15.92 -8.25
C MET A 172 -9.63 16.31 -6.97
N ALA A 173 -10.09 17.34 -6.26
CA ALA A 173 -9.52 17.74 -4.98
C ALA A 173 -9.64 16.62 -3.93
N ALA A 174 -10.79 15.96 -3.83
CA ALA A 174 -10.99 14.84 -2.93
C ALA A 174 -10.06 13.66 -3.27
N THR A 175 -9.90 13.33 -4.54
CA THR A 175 -8.99 12.26 -5.00
C THR A 175 -7.52 12.60 -4.70
N LEU A 176 -7.12 13.87 -4.85
CA LEU A 176 -5.77 14.31 -4.48
C LEU A 176 -5.55 14.22 -2.96
N VAL A 177 -6.52 14.58 -2.13
CA VAL A 177 -6.44 14.43 -0.67
C VAL A 177 -6.28 12.95 -0.31
N ASP A 178 -7.09 12.07 -0.89
CA ASP A 178 -7.02 10.62 -0.69
C ASP A 178 -5.66 10.05 -1.09
N PHE A 179 -5.16 10.48 -2.24
CA PHE A 179 -3.84 10.12 -2.74
C PHE A 179 -2.72 10.56 -1.79
N TYR A 180 -2.69 11.84 -1.38
CA TYR A 180 -1.63 12.36 -0.52
C TYR A 180 -1.65 11.79 0.89
N ILE A 181 -2.78 11.36 1.42
CA ILE A 181 -2.84 10.63 2.69
C ILE A 181 -2.12 9.27 2.55
N ASN A 182 -2.30 8.55 1.44
CA ASN A 182 -1.55 7.33 1.16
C ASN A 182 -0.05 7.62 0.98
N VAL A 183 0.31 8.73 0.34
CA VAL A 183 1.70 9.21 0.24
C VAL A 183 2.30 9.45 1.63
N VAL A 184 1.56 10.02 2.58
CA VAL A 184 2.01 10.18 3.97
C VAL A 184 2.28 8.82 4.62
N ALA A 185 1.40 7.83 4.44
CA ALA A 185 1.60 6.49 4.98
C ALA A 185 2.87 5.83 4.43
N ILE A 186 3.12 5.93 3.13
CA ILE A 186 4.32 5.41 2.47
C ILE A 186 5.57 6.21 2.92
N SER A 187 5.46 7.53 3.09
CA SER A 187 6.55 8.39 3.57
C SER A 187 6.99 8.03 4.99
N VAL A 188 6.05 7.71 5.88
CA VAL A 188 6.36 7.23 7.24
C VAL A 188 7.13 5.90 7.17
N TRP A 189 6.75 4.99 6.28
CA TRP A 189 7.48 3.74 6.06
C TRP A 189 8.89 4.00 5.52
N ILE A 190 9.07 4.87 4.53
CA ILE A 190 10.39 5.25 3.98
C ILE A 190 11.25 5.87 5.06
N ALA A 191 10.72 6.82 5.83
CA ALA A 191 11.44 7.48 6.93
C ALA A 191 11.90 6.50 8.01
N TYR A 192 11.12 5.47 8.28
CA TYR A 192 11.50 4.39 9.20
C TYR A 192 12.57 3.46 8.61
N LYS A 193 12.46 3.14 7.30
CA LYS A 193 13.34 2.18 6.62
C LYS A 193 14.74 2.73 6.35
N GLU A 194 14.83 4.01 5.99
CA GLU A 194 16.11 4.65 5.65
C GLU A 194 16.91 5.03 6.90
N SER A 195 18.18 4.61 6.95
CA SER A 195 19.09 4.96 8.04
C SER A 195 19.58 6.41 7.98
N SER A 196 19.61 7.01 6.78
CA SER A 196 20.00 8.39 6.53
C SER A 196 18.76 9.27 6.31
N TRP A 197 18.60 10.31 7.11
CA TRP A 197 17.51 11.27 6.95
C TRP A 197 17.56 12.01 5.60
N ILE A 198 18.75 12.18 5.01
CA ILE A 198 18.92 12.79 3.69
C ILE A 198 18.33 11.89 2.60
N ASN A 199 18.61 10.59 2.66
CA ASN A 199 18.02 9.62 1.73
C ASN A 199 16.49 9.53 1.90
N ALA A 200 16.03 9.52 3.14
CA ALA A 200 14.59 9.55 3.41
C ALA A 200 13.92 10.79 2.81
N ALA A 201 14.49 11.97 3.05
CA ALA A 201 14.00 13.24 2.50
C ALA A 201 14.00 13.23 0.97
N PHE A 202 15.07 12.74 0.34
CA PHE A 202 15.16 12.61 -1.11
C PHE A 202 14.03 11.75 -1.68
N TRP A 203 13.81 10.56 -1.14
CA TRP A 203 12.75 9.68 -1.60
C TRP A 203 11.35 10.24 -1.33
N ILE A 204 11.13 10.91 -0.19
CA ILE A 204 9.85 11.55 0.13
C ILE A 204 9.55 12.70 -0.85
N ILE A 205 10.55 13.51 -1.20
CA ILE A 205 10.38 14.57 -2.22
C ILE A 205 10.02 13.96 -3.57
N LEU A 206 10.72 12.91 -4.00
CA LEU A 206 10.36 12.19 -5.23
C LEU A 206 8.94 11.64 -5.18
N LEU A 207 8.53 11.09 -4.04
CA LEU A 207 7.18 10.56 -3.83
C LEU A 207 6.10 11.64 -3.96
N ILE A 208 6.34 12.83 -3.41
CA ILE A 208 5.44 13.97 -3.53
C ILE A 208 5.34 14.46 -4.99
N CYS A 209 6.48 14.47 -5.73
CA CYS A 209 6.53 14.99 -7.09
C CYS A 209 6.05 13.99 -8.16
N PHE A 210 6.36 12.71 -8.01
CA PHE A 210 6.15 11.66 -9.02
C PHE A 210 5.21 10.53 -8.55
N GLY A 211 4.64 10.65 -7.37
CA GLY A 211 3.64 9.72 -6.86
C GLY A 211 4.08 8.26 -6.87
N SER A 212 3.25 7.41 -7.42
CA SER A 212 3.47 5.95 -7.45
C SER A 212 4.60 5.51 -8.37
N ALA A 213 5.03 6.34 -9.32
CA ALA A 213 6.25 6.08 -10.07
C ALA A 213 7.47 6.06 -9.15
N ALA A 214 7.55 7.00 -8.20
CA ALA A 214 8.59 7.03 -7.17
C ALA A 214 8.43 5.87 -6.17
N THR A 215 7.19 5.55 -5.73
CA THR A 215 6.90 4.39 -4.88
C THR A 215 7.41 3.10 -5.53
N SER A 216 7.05 2.88 -6.78
CA SER A 216 7.44 1.68 -7.53
C SER A 216 8.95 1.59 -7.70
N THR A 217 9.60 2.71 -8.03
CA THR A 217 11.07 2.79 -8.17
C THR A 217 11.76 2.50 -6.84
N TYR A 218 11.25 3.05 -5.73
CA TYR A 218 11.80 2.78 -4.40
C TYR A 218 11.68 1.31 -4.01
N ILE A 219 10.52 0.69 -4.25
CA ILE A 219 10.32 -0.75 -3.98
C ILE A 219 11.28 -1.60 -4.81
N VAL A 220 11.40 -1.32 -6.11
CA VAL A 220 12.34 -2.02 -7.00
C VAL A 220 13.79 -1.84 -6.53
N TRP A 221 14.18 -0.61 -6.15
CA TRP A 221 15.49 -0.32 -5.59
C TRP A 221 15.79 -1.14 -4.32
N GLN A 222 14.83 -1.20 -3.39
CA GLN A 222 14.96 -2.01 -2.17
C GLN A 222 15.07 -3.51 -2.49
N LEU A 223 14.30 -4.02 -3.46
CA LEU A 223 14.36 -5.42 -3.88
C LEU A 223 15.71 -5.78 -4.52
N PHE A 224 16.34 -4.86 -5.27
CA PHE A 224 17.67 -5.08 -5.82
C PHE A 224 18.76 -5.12 -4.74
N GLN A 225 18.67 -4.29 -3.70
CA GLN A 225 19.63 -4.28 -2.61
C GLN A 225 19.68 -5.61 -1.84
N ILE A 226 18.54 -6.32 -1.76
CA ILE A 226 18.43 -7.59 -1.05
C ILE A 226 19.07 -8.74 -1.82
N SER A 227 19.15 -8.65 -3.14
CA SER A 227 19.63 -9.74 -3.99
C SER A 227 21.11 -10.11 -3.76
N CYS A 228 21.89 -9.31 -3.02
CA CYS A 228 23.33 -9.52 -2.95
C CYS A 228 23.93 -10.01 -1.64
N GLN A 229 23.45 -9.70 -0.44
CA GLN A 229 24.22 -10.05 0.78
C GLN A 229 23.54 -10.10 2.15
N ASP A 230 22.24 -9.83 2.35
CA ASP A 230 21.67 -9.75 3.70
C ASP A 230 20.62 -10.83 4.05
N PRO A 231 20.50 -11.20 5.34
CA PRO A 231 19.45 -12.12 5.77
C PRO A 231 18.09 -11.49 5.54
N VAL A 232 17.60 -11.82 4.48
CA VAL A 232 16.37 -11.82 3.74
C VAL A 232 15.07 -11.84 4.60
N TYR A 233 15.13 -11.74 5.92
CA TYR A 233 14.00 -11.86 6.81
C TYR A 233 12.96 -10.75 6.68
N LEU A 234 13.35 -9.53 6.32
CA LEU A 234 12.45 -8.36 6.38
C LEU A 234 11.53 -8.18 5.17
N ILE A 235 11.94 -8.64 3.98
CA ILE A 235 11.10 -8.54 2.78
C ILE A 235 10.59 -9.92 2.36
N LEU A 236 11.32 -10.98 2.69
CA LEU A 236 10.90 -12.36 2.42
C LEU A 236 9.73 -12.82 3.27
N ASP A 237 9.57 -12.27 4.44
CA ASP A 237 8.38 -12.54 5.25
C ASP A 237 7.11 -11.96 4.57
N ILE A 238 7.21 -10.81 3.89
CA ILE A 238 6.13 -10.24 3.03
C ILE A 238 5.72 -11.20 1.93
N VAL A 239 6.72 -11.78 1.32
CA VAL A 239 6.67 -12.61 0.13
C VAL A 239 6.13 -14.00 0.42
N ASP A 240 6.59 -14.64 1.49
CA ASP A 240 6.17 -15.99 1.86
C ASP A 240 4.68 -16.03 2.23
N SER A 241 4.19 -14.97 2.87
CA SER A 241 2.78 -14.84 3.24
C SER A 241 1.84 -14.73 2.02
N LEU A 242 2.21 -13.94 1.01
CA LEU A 242 1.43 -13.82 -0.23
C LEU A 242 1.42 -15.12 -1.04
N LEU A 243 2.57 -15.81 -1.13
CA LEU A 243 2.66 -17.11 -1.81
C LEU A 243 1.83 -18.19 -1.12
N ARG A 244 1.87 -18.26 0.21
CA ARG A 244 1.02 -19.22 0.96
C ARG A 244 -0.45 -18.95 0.70
N THR A 245 -0.86 -17.69 0.68
CA THR A 245 -2.25 -17.31 0.40
C THR A 245 -2.67 -17.73 -1.01
N LEU A 246 -1.83 -17.51 -2.02
CA LEU A 246 -2.10 -17.90 -3.41
C LEU A 246 -2.03 -19.43 -3.63
N ILE A 247 -1.06 -20.12 -3.02
CA ILE A 247 -0.92 -21.58 -3.14
C ILE A 247 -2.07 -22.30 -2.43
N ILE A 248 -2.48 -21.82 -1.25
CA ILE A 248 -3.62 -22.39 -0.51
C ILE A 248 -4.93 -22.15 -1.28
N ALA A 249 -5.09 -20.97 -1.88
CA ALA A 249 -6.25 -20.68 -2.73
C ALA A 249 -6.26 -21.57 -3.98
N HIS A 250 -5.11 -21.77 -4.63
CA HIS A 250 -4.99 -22.65 -5.79
C HIS A 250 -5.21 -24.13 -5.43
N ALA A 251 -4.61 -24.61 -4.35
CA ALA A 251 -4.79 -26.00 -3.87
C ALA A 251 -6.24 -26.29 -3.44
N ARG A 252 -6.94 -25.29 -2.85
CA ARG A 252 -8.38 -25.43 -2.55
C ARG A 252 -9.25 -25.41 -3.80
N ALA A 253 -8.91 -24.60 -4.79
CA ALA A 253 -9.60 -24.60 -6.07
C ALA A 253 -9.44 -25.96 -6.76
N GLU A 254 -8.23 -26.53 -6.79
CA GLU A 254 -7.96 -27.86 -7.36
C GLU A 254 -8.66 -28.99 -6.59
N SER A 255 -8.68 -28.94 -5.25
CA SER A 255 -9.40 -29.90 -4.42
C SER A 255 -10.91 -29.85 -4.66
N LYS A 256 -11.46 -28.68 -4.90
CA LYS A 256 -12.87 -28.48 -5.20
C LYS A 256 -13.24 -28.99 -6.60
N TYR A 257 -12.32 -28.93 -7.56
CA TYR A 257 -12.51 -29.51 -8.90
C TYR A 257 -12.36 -31.04 -8.93
N LYS A 258 -11.49 -31.61 -8.09
CA LYS A 258 -11.28 -33.07 -8.00
C LYS A 258 -12.34 -33.78 -7.16
N GLY A 259 -13.18 -33.04 -6.41
CA GLY A 259 -14.26 -33.59 -5.57
C GLY A 259 -15.64 -33.64 -6.22
N ILE A 260 -15.78 -33.38 -7.52
CA ILE A 260 -17.04 -33.52 -8.26
C ILE A 260 -17.06 -34.96 -8.81
N PRO A 261 -17.93 -35.86 -8.31
CA PRO A 261 -18.10 -37.17 -8.92
C PRO A 261 -18.64 -37.00 -10.34
N ASN A 262 -18.04 -37.69 -11.31
CA ASN A 262 -18.63 -37.89 -12.63
C ASN A 262 -19.90 -38.75 -12.48
N GLU A 263 -21.03 -38.16 -12.17
CA GLU A 263 -22.34 -38.76 -12.39
C GLU A 263 -22.86 -38.25 -13.74
N ALA A 264 -22.44 -38.94 -14.80
CA ALA A 264 -23.13 -39.00 -16.09
C ALA A 264 -22.60 -40.16 -16.92
N GLN A 265 -23.08 -41.37 -16.64
CA GLN A 265 -23.28 -42.45 -17.62
C GLN A 265 -24.53 -43.22 -17.28
#